data_79e9bee6f6ca38fedb62218b5b50e077
#
_entry.id   79e9bee6f6ca38fedb62218b5b50e077
#
_cell.length_a   1.000
_cell.length_b   1.000
_cell.length_c   1.000
_cell.angle_alpha   90.00
_cell.angle_beta   90.00
_cell.angle_gamma   90.00
#
_symmetry.space_group_name_H-M   'P 1'
#
loop_
_entity.id
_entity.type
_entity.pdbx_description
1 polymer ?
#
loop_
_entity_poly.entity_id
_entity_poly.type
_entity_poly.pdbx_seq_one_letter_code
_entity_poly.pdbx_strand_id
1 'polypeptide(L)'
;MGIVGEIYVVMESSVNKNVEQILNSLGVEVENVQYISDWVLHNIQPSWGFFTKSRRVLKNSDSNAPLNCGGHDKENLGWVYDFAKRRFDGVIHLMPFACLPELVNLSKLPGVSTDLGMPILSLSLDEQTGEAHIKTRLEAFTDLARSKHYARLNRTKKPVNSLDKRIENGIDKVGSELGKVKESLSDSVNLKNNQPKVS
;
A
#
# COMPACT_ATOMS: atom_id res chain seq x y z
N MET A 1 -2.74 0.30 -9.63
CA MET A 1 -2.98 1.63 -9.05
C MET A 1 -4.47 1.92 -8.98
N GLY A 2 -4.94 2.78 -8.04
CA GLY A 2 -6.33 3.22 -7.98
C GLY A 2 -6.54 4.57 -8.65
N ILE A 3 -7.73 4.79 -9.22
CA ILE A 3 -8.17 6.12 -9.69
C ILE A 3 -9.38 6.54 -8.88
N VAL A 4 -9.33 7.77 -8.36
CA VAL A 4 -10.42 8.47 -7.65
C VAL A 4 -10.53 9.89 -8.16
N GLY A 5 -11.62 10.58 -7.88
CA GLY A 5 -11.78 11.98 -8.24
C GLY A 5 -13.23 12.38 -8.49
N GLU A 6 -13.43 13.38 -9.30
CA GLU A 6 -14.76 13.79 -9.74
C GLU A 6 -15.27 12.80 -10.81
N ILE A 7 -16.51 12.34 -10.65
CA ILE A 7 -17.06 11.19 -11.41
C ILE A 7 -17.02 11.41 -12.93
N TYR A 8 -17.37 12.57 -13.43
CA TYR A 8 -17.38 12.86 -14.85
C TYR A 8 -15.95 12.85 -15.42
N VAL A 9 -15.01 13.51 -14.72
CA VAL A 9 -13.60 13.56 -15.14
C VAL A 9 -12.98 12.16 -15.11
N VAL A 10 -13.30 11.36 -14.13
CA VAL A 10 -12.77 9.98 -14.02
C VAL A 10 -13.30 9.11 -15.15
N MET A 11 -14.57 9.23 -15.50
CA MET A 11 -15.22 8.36 -16.48
C MET A 11 -15.00 8.76 -17.94
N GLU A 12 -14.86 10.08 -18.20
CA GLU A 12 -14.79 10.59 -19.57
C GLU A 12 -13.35 10.67 -20.07
N SER A 13 -12.94 9.71 -20.88
CA SER A 13 -11.58 9.57 -21.39
C SER A 13 -11.09 10.79 -22.18
N SER A 14 -11.99 11.46 -22.90
CA SER A 14 -11.65 12.67 -23.65
C SER A 14 -11.27 13.83 -22.72
N VAL A 15 -11.92 13.92 -21.58
CA VAL A 15 -11.66 14.96 -20.57
C VAL A 15 -10.41 14.64 -19.77
N ASN A 16 -10.22 13.39 -19.33
CA ASN A 16 -9.05 13.00 -18.54
C ASN A 16 -7.80 12.67 -19.40
N LYS A 17 -7.86 12.89 -20.72
CA LYS A 17 -6.75 12.65 -21.65
C LYS A 17 -6.24 11.20 -21.61
N ASN A 18 -7.15 10.25 -21.53
CA ASN A 18 -6.85 8.82 -21.56
C ASN A 18 -5.88 8.34 -20.45
N VAL A 19 -5.99 8.88 -19.25
CA VAL A 19 -5.10 8.55 -18.10
C VAL A 19 -4.99 7.04 -17.90
N GLU A 20 -6.09 6.31 -17.93
CA GLU A 20 -6.09 4.85 -17.76
C GLU A 20 -5.30 4.13 -18.88
N GLN A 21 -5.48 4.55 -20.14
CA GLN A 21 -4.75 3.97 -21.26
C GLN A 21 -3.25 4.28 -21.19
N ILE A 22 -2.88 5.49 -20.78
CA ILE A 22 -1.48 5.87 -20.57
C ILE A 22 -0.85 4.98 -19.50
N LEU A 23 -1.49 4.79 -18.36
CA LEU A 23 -1.00 3.93 -17.28
C LEU A 23 -0.87 2.47 -17.73
N ASN A 24 -1.87 1.95 -18.42
CA ASN A 24 -1.83 0.60 -18.98
C ASN A 24 -0.65 0.44 -19.97
N SER A 25 -0.38 1.44 -20.80
CA SER A 25 0.78 1.43 -21.71
C SER A 25 2.13 1.44 -20.97
N LEU A 26 2.16 1.99 -19.77
CA LEU A 26 3.31 1.95 -18.87
C LEU A 26 3.41 0.62 -18.08
N GLY A 27 2.53 -0.35 -18.34
CA GLY A 27 2.51 -1.64 -17.66
C GLY A 27 1.99 -1.58 -16.23
N VAL A 28 1.07 -0.66 -15.95
CA VAL A 28 0.41 -0.50 -14.65
C VAL A 28 -1.02 -1.00 -14.76
N GLU A 29 -1.41 -1.93 -13.88
CA GLU A 29 -2.80 -2.31 -13.69
C GLU A 29 -3.56 -1.21 -12.95
N VAL A 30 -4.72 -0.84 -13.45
CA VAL A 30 -5.53 0.27 -12.94
C VAL A 30 -6.90 -0.24 -12.48
N GLU A 31 -7.34 0.21 -11.31
CA GLU A 31 -8.71 0.02 -10.82
C GLU A 31 -9.42 1.38 -10.72
N ASN A 32 -10.44 1.54 -11.54
CA ASN A 32 -11.38 2.65 -11.43
C ASN A 32 -12.54 2.22 -10.53
N VAL A 33 -12.95 3.07 -9.60
CA VAL A 33 -14.01 2.76 -8.62
C VAL A 33 -15.24 3.63 -8.78
N GLN A 34 -15.23 4.55 -9.73
CA GLN A 34 -16.33 5.49 -9.94
C GLN A 34 -17.09 5.15 -11.22
N TYR A 35 -18.30 4.61 -11.03
CA TYR A 35 -19.22 4.29 -12.11
C TYR A 35 -20.59 4.91 -11.81
N ILE A 36 -21.27 5.44 -12.85
CA ILE A 36 -22.64 5.97 -12.72
C ILE A 36 -23.58 4.93 -12.14
N SER A 37 -23.42 3.65 -12.52
CA SER A 37 -24.24 2.55 -11.98
C SER A 37 -24.14 2.45 -10.44
N ASP A 38 -22.94 2.57 -9.90
CA ASP A 38 -22.72 2.52 -8.44
C ASP A 38 -23.34 3.74 -7.74
N TRP A 39 -23.21 4.91 -8.35
CA TRP A 39 -23.85 6.14 -7.85
C TRP A 39 -25.37 6.04 -7.87
N VAL A 40 -25.98 5.58 -8.98
CA VAL A 40 -27.43 5.38 -9.10
C VAL A 40 -27.92 4.37 -8.06
N LEU A 41 -27.24 3.23 -7.93
CA LEU A 41 -27.59 2.21 -6.94
C LEU A 41 -27.48 2.76 -5.50
N HIS A 42 -26.47 3.56 -5.21
CA HIS A 42 -26.32 4.18 -3.89
C HIS A 42 -27.48 5.13 -3.55
N ASN A 43 -27.96 5.89 -4.52
CA ASN A 43 -29.03 6.88 -4.32
C ASN A 43 -30.44 6.27 -4.34
N ILE A 44 -30.66 5.17 -5.06
CA ILE A 44 -31.97 4.50 -5.16
C ILE A 44 -32.15 3.48 -4.01
N GLN A 45 -31.07 2.89 -3.50
CA GLN A 45 -31.14 1.85 -2.49
C GLN A 45 -31.62 2.42 -1.13
N PRO A 46 -32.68 1.84 -0.51
CA PRO A 46 -33.15 2.28 0.81
C PRO A 46 -32.02 2.20 1.84
N SER A 47 -32.05 3.10 2.82
CA SER A 47 -31.03 3.20 3.88
C SER A 47 -30.83 1.95 4.75
N TRP A 48 -31.70 0.95 4.63
CA TRP A 48 -31.65 -0.34 5.31
C TRP A 48 -31.00 -1.49 4.50
N GLY A 49 -30.61 -1.22 3.23
CA GLY A 49 -29.86 -2.16 2.40
C GLY A 49 -28.46 -2.44 2.98
N PHE A 50 -28.22 -3.68 3.39
CA PHE A 50 -27.13 -4.07 4.31
C PHE A 50 -25.71 -4.02 3.74
N PHE A 51 -25.52 -3.99 2.42
CA PHE A 51 -24.19 -4.17 1.82
C PHE A 51 -23.94 -3.33 0.57
N THR A 52 -23.87 -2.01 0.67
CA THR A 52 -23.28 -1.23 -0.41
C THR A 52 -21.78 -1.04 -0.17
N LYS A 53 -20.98 -1.24 -1.25
CA LYS A 53 -19.55 -0.95 -1.31
C LYS A 53 -19.24 0.45 -0.75
N SER A 54 -20.07 1.43 -1.09
CA SER A 54 -19.99 2.82 -0.63
C SER A 54 -20.06 2.97 0.89
N ARG A 55 -20.92 2.25 1.60
CA ARG A 55 -21.00 2.40 3.07
C ARG A 55 -19.74 1.96 3.78
N ARG A 56 -19.11 0.87 3.32
CA ARG A 56 -17.82 0.41 3.88
C ARG A 56 -16.74 1.45 3.64
N VAL A 57 -16.73 2.03 2.45
CA VAL A 57 -15.77 3.04 2.03
C VAL A 57 -15.95 4.34 2.80
N LEU A 58 -17.19 4.83 2.93
CA LEU A 58 -17.52 6.02 3.72
C LEU A 58 -17.09 5.89 5.18
N LYS A 59 -17.27 4.71 5.79
CA LYS A 59 -16.80 4.44 7.16
C LYS A 59 -15.28 4.56 7.31
N ASN A 60 -14.52 4.26 6.25
CA ASN A 60 -13.06 4.40 6.27
C ASN A 60 -12.62 5.87 6.30
N SER A 61 -13.45 6.80 5.80
CA SER A 61 -13.14 8.24 5.75
C SER A 61 -13.61 9.03 6.98
N ASP A 62 -14.48 8.46 7.82
CA ASP A 62 -15.13 9.17 8.93
C ASP A 62 -14.16 9.83 9.91
N SER A 63 -13.02 9.19 10.18
CA SER A 63 -12.02 9.73 11.11
C SER A 63 -11.28 10.96 10.57
N ASN A 64 -11.13 11.08 9.24
CA ASN A 64 -10.33 12.14 8.60
C ASN A 64 -11.18 13.14 7.81
N ALA A 65 -12.45 12.83 7.59
CA ALA A 65 -13.42 13.70 6.93
C ALA A 65 -14.77 13.65 7.65
N PRO A 66 -14.88 14.23 8.86
CA PRO A 66 -16.13 14.21 9.63
C PRO A 66 -17.24 14.99 8.93
N LEU A 67 -16.90 16.00 8.14
CA LEU A 67 -17.85 16.80 7.37
C LEU A 67 -17.85 16.33 5.91
N ASN A 68 -19.03 16.24 5.32
CA ASN A 68 -19.23 16.03 3.90
C ASN A 68 -19.42 17.41 3.24
N CYS A 69 -18.51 17.78 2.33
CA CYS A 69 -18.58 19.06 1.60
C CYS A 69 -19.41 18.95 0.31
N GLY A 70 -20.00 17.77 0.08
CA GLY A 70 -20.78 17.46 -1.13
C GLY A 70 -19.93 16.74 -2.18
N GLY A 71 -20.59 16.35 -3.29
CA GLY A 71 -19.91 15.55 -4.33
C GLY A 71 -19.39 14.20 -3.81
N HIS A 72 -18.20 13.81 -4.24
CA HIS A 72 -17.57 12.54 -3.88
C HIS A 72 -16.37 12.70 -2.92
N ASP A 73 -16.23 13.84 -2.25
CA ASP A 73 -15.08 14.17 -1.40
C ASP A 73 -14.79 13.07 -0.36
N LYS A 74 -15.80 12.72 0.42
CA LYS A 74 -15.71 11.71 1.47
C LYS A 74 -15.51 10.30 0.92
N GLU A 75 -16.18 10.00 -0.18
CA GLU A 75 -16.07 8.71 -0.85
C GLU A 75 -14.67 8.49 -1.45
N ASN A 76 -14.13 9.51 -2.14
CA ASN A 76 -12.78 9.47 -2.68
C ASN A 76 -11.74 9.20 -1.61
N LEU A 77 -11.83 9.90 -0.48
CA LEU A 77 -10.93 9.67 0.65
C LEU A 77 -11.07 8.25 1.20
N GLY A 78 -12.29 7.75 1.32
CA GLY A 78 -12.56 6.39 1.75
C GLY A 78 -11.96 5.33 0.83
N TRP A 79 -12.00 5.55 -0.48
CA TRP A 79 -11.35 4.68 -1.46
C TRP A 79 -9.83 4.70 -1.35
N VAL A 80 -9.23 5.85 -1.09
CA VAL A 80 -7.78 5.94 -0.83
C VAL A 80 -7.38 5.04 0.33
N TYR A 81 -8.13 5.03 1.43
CA TYR A 81 -7.90 4.12 2.56
C TYR A 81 -8.13 2.64 2.19
N ASP A 82 -9.14 2.34 1.38
CA ASP A 82 -9.40 0.97 0.91
C ASP A 82 -8.25 0.46 0.03
N PHE A 83 -7.77 1.27 -0.91
CA PHE A 83 -6.61 0.94 -1.74
C PHE A 83 -5.35 0.71 -0.91
N ALA A 84 -5.10 1.53 0.10
CA ALA A 84 -3.96 1.33 0.99
C ALA A 84 -4.06 0.01 1.77
N LYS A 85 -5.25 -0.34 2.30
CA LYS A 85 -5.51 -1.63 2.95
C LYS A 85 -5.29 -2.82 2.01
N ARG A 86 -5.64 -2.67 0.75
CA ARG A 86 -5.44 -3.67 -0.32
C ARG A 86 -4.01 -3.66 -0.88
N ARG A 87 -3.12 -2.82 -0.34
CA ARG A 87 -1.70 -2.71 -0.70
C ARG A 87 -1.46 -2.26 -2.15
N PHE A 88 -2.26 -1.35 -2.64
CA PHE A 88 -2.01 -0.66 -3.90
C PHE A 88 -0.70 0.14 -3.82
N ASP A 89 -0.03 0.30 -4.97
CA ASP A 89 1.27 0.97 -5.04
C ASP A 89 1.14 2.49 -5.19
N GLY A 90 -0.06 2.99 -5.48
CA GLY A 90 -0.36 4.42 -5.58
C GLY A 90 -1.78 4.70 -6.00
N VAL A 91 -2.21 5.95 -5.84
CA VAL A 91 -3.53 6.46 -6.24
C VAL A 91 -3.37 7.71 -7.08
N ILE A 92 -4.20 7.83 -8.11
CA ILE A 92 -4.34 9.02 -8.94
C ILE A 92 -5.68 9.67 -8.62
N HIS A 93 -5.62 10.92 -8.25
CA HIS A 93 -6.79 11.76 -7.96
C HIS A 93 -7.00 12.72 -9.12
N LEU A 94 -8.14 12.59 -9.81
CA LEU A 94 -8.53 13.40 -10.96
C LEU A 94 -9.59 14.41 -10.56
N MET A 95 -9.35 15.68 -10.84
CA MET A 95 -10.29 16.75 -10.51
C MET A 95 -10.39 17.78 -11.63
N PRO A 96 -11.58 18.36 -11.88
CA PRO A 96 -11.68 19.54 -12.71
C PRO A 96 -11.12 20.74 -11.94
N PHE A 97 -10.61 21.71 -12.68
CA PHE A 97 -10.13 22.95 -12.08
C PHE A 97 -11.24 23.63 -11.25
N ALA A 98 -10.90 24.10 -10.06
CA ALA A 98 -11.79 24.80 -9.11
C ALA A 98 -13.01 24.01 -8.61
N CYS A 99 -13.01 22.67 -8.67
CA CYS A 99 -14.05 21.85 -8.04
C CYS A 99 -13.92 21.89 -6.52
N LEU A 100 -14.88 22.50 -5.81
CA LEU A 100 -14.78 22.70 -4.36
C LEU A 100 -14.60 21.42 -3.54
N PRO A 101 -15.41 20.34 -3.72
CA PRO A 101 -15.21 19.11 -2.97
C PRO A 101 -13.82 18.51 -3.19
N GLU A 102 -13.32 18.53 -4.42
CA GLU A 102 -12.00 17.97 -4.75
C GLU A 102 -10.85 18.87 -4.27
N LEU A 103 -11.04 20.18 -4.15
CA LEU A 103 -10.07 21.08 -3.49
C LEU A 103 -9.93 20.75 -2.00
N VAL A 104 -11.03 20.39 -1.33
CA VAL A 104 -10.98 19.93 0.06
C VAL A 104 -10.18 18.61 0.15
N ASN A 105 -10.40 17.67 -0.76
CA ASN A 105 -9.60 16.46 -0.85
C ASN A 105 -8.13 16.76 -1.11
N LEU A 106 -7.84 17.63 -2.09
CA LEU A 106 -6.48 18.03 -2.43
C LEU A 106 -5.71 18.56 -1.22
N SER A 107 -6.36 19.27 -0.32
CA SER A 107 -5.74 19.78 0.92
C SER A 107 -5.38 18.67 1.91
N LYS A 108 -6.12 17.56 1.93
CA LYS A 108 -5.95 16.45 2.88
C LYS A 108 -5.03 15.34 2.35
N LEU A 109 -5.06 15.09 1.05
CA LEU A 109 -4.35 13.97 0.42
C LEU A 109 -2.83 13.92 0.71
N PRO A 110 -2.07 15.04 0.82
CA PRO A 110 -0.66 14.97 1.19
C PRO A 110 -0.42 14.37 2.58
N GLY A 111 -1.22 14.76 3.58
CA GLY A 111 -1.18 14.18 4.92
C GLY A 111 -1.51 12.68 4.88
N VAL A 112 -2.62 12.32 4.24
CA VAL A 112 -3.06 10.92 4.07
C VAL A 112 -2.00 10.08 3.35
N SER A 113 -1.36 10.62 2.30
CA SER A 113 -0.27 9.95 1.58
C SER A 113 0.90 9.63 2.51
N THR A 114 1.22 10.57 3.40
CA THR A 114 2.30 10.40 4.39
C THR A 114 1.94 9.34 5.43
N ASP A 115 0.74 9.41 5.99
CA ASP A 115 0.26 8.50 7.03
C ASP A 115 0.16 7.05 6.53
N LEU A 116 -0.32 6.88 5.30
CA LEU A 116 -0.46 5.57 4.66
C LEU A 116 0.84 5.04 4.02
N GLY A 117 1.85 5.90 3.85
CA GLY A 117 3.07 5.56 3.11
C GLY A 117 2.84 5.26 1.62
N MET A 118 1.64 5.56 1.11
CA MET A 118 1.21 5.31 -0.27
C MET A 118 1.25 6.61 -1.07
N PRO A 119 1.95 6.67 -2.22
CA PRO A 119 2.00 7.88 -3.03
C PRO A 119 0.63 8.18 -3.66
N ILE A 120 0.29 9.46 -3.69
CA ILE A 120 -0.93 9.97 -4.31
C ILE A 120 -0.54 11.10 -5.27
N LEU A 121 -1.00 11.02 -6.52
CA LEU A 121 -0.82 12.05 -7.52
C LEU A 121 -2.16 12.73 -7.77
N SER A 122 -2.27 14.03 -7.52
CA SER A 122 -3.44 14.83 -7.90
C SER A 122 -3.20 15.55 -9.21
N LEU A 123 -4.15 15.39 -10.14
CA LEU A 123 -4.17 16.04 -11.44
C LEU A 123 -5.41 16.94 -11.52
N SER A 124 -5.18 18.25 -11.55
CA SER A 124 -6.21 19.23 -11.87
C SER A 124 -6.26 19.41 -13.38
N LEU A 125 -7.44 19.20 -13.94
CA LEU A 125 -7.67 19.20 -15.39
C LEU A 125 -8.51 20.41 -15.77
N ASP A 126 -8.06 21.09 -16.81
CA ASP A 126 -8.73 22.21 -17.45
C ASP A 126 -8.62 22.11 -18.98
N GLU A 127 -9.19 23.06 -19.68
CA GLU A 127 -9.17 23.12 -21.13
C GLU A 127 -7.74 23.30 -21.71
N GLN A 128 -6.84 23.89 -20.92
CA GLN A 128 -5.46 24.17 -21.33
C GLN A 128 -4.50 23.03 -20.97
N THR A 129 -4.97 22.03 -20.23
CA THR A 129 -4.14 20.92 -19.79
C THR A 129 -3.73 20.05 -20.99
N GLY A 130 -2.45 20.12 -21.33
CA GLY A 130 -1.87 19.37 -22.46
C GLY A 130 -1.66 17.90 -22.11
N GLU A 131 -1.92 17.01 -23.07
CA GLU A 131 -1.73 15.55 -22.92
C GLU A 131 -0.27 15.19 -22.58
N ALA A 132 0.69 15.86 -23.20
CA ALA A 132 2.13 15.65 -22.93
C ALA A 132 2.49 15.93 -21.46
N HIS A 133 1.88 16.97 -20.86
CA HIS A 133 2.09 17.31 -19.47
C HIS A 133 1.56 16.23 -18.54
N ILE A 134 0.36 15.71 -18.80
CA ILE A 134 -0.24 14.61 -18.04
C ILE A 134 0.63 13.36 -18.16
N LYS A 135 1.03 12.99 -19.38
CA LYS A 135 1.85 11.83 -19.64
C LYS A 135 3.16 11.86 -18.86
N THR A 136 3.89 12.97 -18.89
CA THR A 136 5.15 13.12 -18.14
C THR A 136 4.94 12.96 -16.63
N ARG A 137 3.86 13.52 -16.08
CA ARG A 137 3.55 13.36 -14.65
C ARG A 137 3.19 11.94 -14.29
N LEU A 138 2.44 11.23 -15.14
CA LEU A 138 2.10 9.83 -14.95
C LEU A 138 3.31 8.91 -15.04
N GLU A 139 4.24 9.16 -15.98
CA GLU A 139 5.50 8.44 -16.09
C GLU A 139 6.33 8.59 -14.80
N ALA A 140 6.57 9.83 -14.37
CA ALA A 140 7.32 10.10 -13.13
C ALA A 140 6.65 9.48 -11.90
N PHE A 141 5.32 9.53 -11.81
CA PHE A 141 4.57 8.92 -10.70
C PHE A 141 4.65 7.39 -10.72
N THR A 142 4.59 6.78 -11.90
CA THR A 142 4.72 5.33 -12.08
C THR A 142 6.11 4.85 -11.62
N ASP A 143 7.16 5.57 -11.95
CA ASP A 143 8.53 5.26 -11.52
C ASP A 143 8.69 5.37 -10.00
N LEU A 144 8.10 6.42 -9.40
CA LEU A 144 8.05 6.57 -7.94
C LEU A 144 7.33 5.39 -7.26
N ALA A 145 6.16 5.01 -7.78
CA ALA A 145 5.37 3.92 -7.23
C ALA A 145 6.11 2.57 -7.35
N ARG A 146 6.76 2.30 -8.48
CA ARG A 146 7.62 1.13 -8.68
C ARG A 146 8.78 1.10 -7.69
N SER A 147 9.47 2.20 -7.52
CA SER A 147 10.59 2.31 -6.57
C SER A 147 10.13 1.97 -5.14
N LYS A 148 9.00 2.51 -4.70
CA LYS A 148 8.40 2.19 -3.40
C LYS A 148 7.97 0.72 -3.30
N HIS A 149 7.40 0.15 -4.35
CA HIS A 149 7.03 -1.25 -4.42
C HIS A 149 8.25 -2.17 -4.20
N TYR A 150 9.34 -1.96 -4.95
CA TYR A 150 10.57 -2.73 -4.79
C TYR A 150 11.22 -2.56 -3.41
N ALA A 151 11.21 -1.34 -2.86
CA ALA A 151 11.71 -1.09 -1.51
C ALA A 151 10.89 -1.85 -0.46
N ARG A 152 9.57 -1.95 -0.63
CA ARG A 152 8.68 -2.74 0.24
C ARG A 152 8.98 -4.24 0.15
N LEU A 153 9.15 -4.78 -1.06
CA LEU A 153 9.52 -6.19 -1.28
C LEU A 153 10.87 -6.54 -0.67
N ASN A 154 11.85 -5.66 -0.78
CA ASN A 154 13.18 -5.88 -0.21
C ASN A 154 13.20 -5.82 1.32
N ARG A 155 12.31 -5.04 1.94
CA ARG A 155 12.14 -5.03 3.40
C ARG A 155 11.57 -6.36 3.92
N THR A 156 10.65 -6.97 3.19
CA THR A 156 10.08 -8.27 3.57
C THR A 156 11.05 -9.43 3.39
N LYS A 157 12.06 -9.30 2.51
CA LYS A 157 13.13 -10.31 2.32
C LYS A 157 14.23 -10.23 3.40
N LYS A 158 14.42 -9.10 4.07
CA LYS A 158 15.47 -8.93 5.09
C LYS A 158 15.33 -9.79 6.37
N PRO A 159 14.14 -10.16 6.86
CA PRO A 159 14.02 -10.98 8.08
C PRO A 159 14.57 -12.39 7.95
N VAL A 160 14.57 -13.00 6.77
CA VAL A 160 15.07 -14.37 6.56
C VAL A 160 16.56 -14.45 6.87
N ASN A 161 17.37 -13.51 6.38
CA ASN A 161 18.81 -13.49 6.65
C ASN A 161 19.17 -13.23 8.12
N SER A 162 18.33 -12.55 8.89
CA SER A 162 18.56 -12.32 10.32
C SER A 162 18.19 -13.53 11.17
N LEU A 163 17.17 -14.28 10.76
CA LEU A 163 16.77 -15.53 11.40
C LEU A 163 17.78 -16.65 11.10
N ASP A 164 18.26 -16.76 9.87
CA ASP A 164 19.27 -17.75 9.47
C ASP A 164 20.58 -17.52 10.24
N LYS A 165 21.06 -16.28 10.35
CA LYS A 165 22.23 -15.96 11.20
C LYS A 165 22.04 -16.26 12.68
N ARG A 166 20.82 -16.08 13.21
CA ARG A 166 20.54 -16.41 14.62
C ARG A 166 20.48 -17.92 14.84
N ILE A 167 20.00 -18.68 13.85
CA ILE A 167 19.97 -20.15 13.87
C ILE A 167 21.40 -20.69 13.76
N GLU A 168 22.21 -20.20 12.82
CA GLU A 168 23.63 -20.58 12.69
C GLU A 168 24.41 -20.30 13.98
N ASN A 169 24.30 -19.09 14.54
CA ASN A 169 24.95 -18.73 15.81
C ASN A 169 24.45 -19.59 17.00
N GLY A 170 23.17 -19.99 16.96
CA GLY A 170 22.57 -20.90 17.95
C GLY A 170 23.15 -22.32 17.84
N ILE A 171 23.29 -22.85 16.63
CA ILE A 171 23.86 -24.18 16.34
C ILE A 171 25.32 -24.23 16.75
N ASP A 172 26.10 -23.20 16.42
CA ASP A 172 27.53 -23.10 16.79
C ASP A 172 27.72 -23.05 18.31
N LYS A 173 26.87 -22.37 19.01
CA LYS A 173 26.92 -22.28 20.47
C LYS A 173 26.60 -23.63 21.14
N VAL A 174 25.59 -24.35 20.65
CA VAL A 174 25.23 -25.69 21.12
C VAL A 174 26.33 -26.69 20.79
N GLY A 175 26.92 -26.60 19.60
CA GLY A 175 28.06 -27.43 19.17
C GLY A 175 29.28 -27.25 20.08
N SER A 176 29.61 -26.01 20.46
CA SER A 176 30.72 -25.71 21.36
C SER A 176 30.49 -26.23 22.81
N GLU A 177 29.25 -26.14 23.31
CA GLU A 177 28.90 -26.69 24.63
C GLU A 177 28.94 -28.24 24.65
N LEU A 178 28.44 -28.88 23.60
CA LEU A 178 28.55 -30.35 23.45
C LEU A 178 29.99 -30.80 23.35
N GLY A 179 30.89 -30.07 22.71
CA GLY A 179 32.33 -30.31 22.68
C GLY A 179 32.95 -30.33 24.07
N LYS A 180 32.64 -29.33 24.90
CA LYS A 180 33.10 -29.22 26.29
C LYS A 180 32.61 -30.38 27.18
N VAL A 181 31.36 -30.79 27.01
CA VAL A 181 30.79 -31.93 27.76
C VAL A 181 31.45 -33.22 27.37
N LYS A 182 31.76 -33.40 26.08
CA LYS A 182 32.46 -34.59 25.57
C LYS A 182 33.88 -34.69 26.09
N GLU A 183 34.58 -33.59 26.19
CA GLU A 183 35.94 -33.49 26.73
C GLU A 183 35.95 -33.78 28.25
N SER A 184 35.01 -33.21 28.99
CA SER A 184 34.83 -33.49 30.43
C SER A 184 34.47 -34.94 30.73
N LEU A 185 33.69 -35.59 29.87
CA LEU A 185 33.37 -37.03 29.98
C LEU A 185 34.57 -37.90 29.69
N SER A 186 35.41 -37.57 28.70
CA SER A 186 36.62 -38.30 28.36
C SER A 186 37.66 -38.25 29.51
N ASP A 187 37.78 -37.09 30.14
CA ASP A 187 38.67 -36.92 31.29
C ASP A 187 38.20 -37.70 32.53
N SER A 188 36.90 -37.76 32.73
CA SER A 188 36.28 -38.55 33.81
C SER A 188 36.45 -40.06 33.62
N VAL A 189 36.46 -40.54 32.37
CA VAL A 189 36.70 -41.95 32.03
C VAL A 189 38.19 -42.31 32.20
N ASN A 190 39.12 -41.42 31.82
CA ASN A 190 40.55 -41.61 31.99
C ASN A 190 40.98 -41.64 33.46
N LEU A 191 40.35 -40.85 34.34
CA LEU A 191 40.61 -40.86 35.76
C LEU A 191 40.15 -42.18 36.43
N LYS A 192 39.11 -42.83 35.95
CA LYS A 192 38.64 -44.15 36.47
C LYS A 192 39.56 -45.31 36.08
N ASN A 193 40.27 -45.21 34.96
CA ASN A 193 41.13 -46.25 34.47
C ASN A 193 42.56 -46.23 35.11
N ASN A 194 42.90 -45.17 35.86
CA ASN A 194 44.22 -44.99 36.47
C ASN A 194 44.24 -45.23 37.99
N GLN A 195 43.28 -45.94 38.56
CA GLN A 195 43.37 -46.35 39.97
C GLN A 195 44.29 -47.59 40.07
N PRO A 196 45.34 -47.56 40.96
CA PRO A 196 46.21 -48.73 41.19
C PRO A 196 45.40 -49.87 41.82
N LYS A 197 45.46 -51.02 41.23
CA LYS A 197 44.98 -52.28 41.84
C LYS A 197 45.76 -52.52 43.14
N VAL A 198 45.05 -52.32 44.28
CA VAL A 198 45.56 -52.73 45.57
C VAL A 198 45.47 -54.26 45.65
N SER A 199 46.61 -54.92 45.75
CA SER A 199 46.77 -56.32 46.08
C SER A 199 46.59 -56.61 47.55
#